data_99546d974a77f7fbac29157e2f6a907a
#
_entry.id   99546d974a77f7fbac29157e2f6a907a
#
_cell.length_a   1.000
_cell.length_b   1.000
_cell.length_c   1.000
_cell.angle_alpha   90.00
_cell.angle_beta   90.00
_cell.angle_gamma   90.00
#
_symmetry.space_group_name_H-M   'P 1'
#
loop_
_entity.id
_entity.type
_entity.pdbx_description
1 polymer ?
#
loop_
_entity_poly.entity_id
_entity_poly.type
_entity_poly.pdbx_seq_one_letter_code
_entity_poly.pdbx_strand_id
1 'polypeptide(L)'
;MAKDIKLAVIAGDGIGTEVVAEGLKVLSAVAPKAGLNILTTDYDLGARRYNATGETLPDSVVQELKKQDAILLGAIGDPSVAPGILERGVLLPLRFLLDHHVNLRPVKLFPGVQSPVAGKGPKEIDFVVCREGTEGPYVGAGGFLRKNTPHEVATEVSINTRFGAERIIRDAFERATRRRNKVTLVHKTNVLVYAGDVWARAFADVAKEYPQVETDYCHVDAASMFFLTNPERFDVVVTDNLFGDILTDIGAAIAGGIGLAASGNIDPSRTNPSMFEPVHGSAPDIAGQGKADPTATILSIVMLLDHLGESDAAKKVETAVAEDLATRSGVRSTSQIGDAIASAVAN
;
A
#
# COMPACT_ATOMS: atom_id res chain seq x y z
N MET A 1 23.75 19.00 -11.28
CA MET A 1 22.60 18.80 -12.20
C MET A 1 21.53 18.09 -11.40
N ALA A 2 20.26 18.44 -11.58
CA ALA A 2 19.16 17.73 -10.93
C ALA A 2 19.10 16.28 -11.44
N LYS A 3 18.69 15.35 -10.57
CA LYS A 3 18.47 13.94 -10.91
C LYS A 3 17.08 13.81 -11.53
N ASP A 4 17.00 13.30 -12.75
CA ASP A 4 15.73 13.02 -13.40
C ASP A 4 15.08 11.77 -12.78
N ILE A 5 13.76 11.87 -12.50
CA ILE A 5 12.92 10.76 -12.06
C ILE A 5 11.74 10.66 -13.01
N LYS A 6 11.63 9.53 -13.70
CA LYS A 6 10.53 9.19 -14.59
C LYS A 6 9.39 8.59 -13.78
N LEU A 7 8.29 9.31 -13.67
CA LEU A 7 7.14 8.91 -12.87
C LEU A 7 5.94 8.60 -13.77
N ALA A 8 5.51 7.35 -13.78
CA ALA A 8 4.22 7.00 -14.35
C ALA A 8 3.09 7.47 -13.41
N VAL A 9 2.09 8.14 -13.95
CA VAL A 9 0.91 8.59 -13.23
C VAL A 9 -0.31 7.86 -13.75
N ILE A 10 -0.99 7.15 -12.89
CA ILE A 10 -2.26 6.48 -13.15
C ILE A 10 -3.28 7.09 -12.18
N ALA A 11 -3.91 8.19 -12.57
CA ALA A 11 -4.89 8.85 -11.71
C ALA A 11 -6.12 7.96 -11.45
N GLY A 12 -6.53 7.18 -12.45
CA GLY A 12 -7.60 6.20 -12.35
C GLY A 12 -8.98 6.84 -12.30
N ASP A 13 -9.82 6.38 -11.37
CA ASP A 13 -11.24 6.65 -11.31
C ASP A 13 -11.63 7.49 -10.08
N GLY A 14 -12.81 8.08 -10.12
CA GLY A 14 -13.44 8.76 -9.00
C GLY A 14 -12.56 9.85 -8.39
N ILE A 15 -12.37 9.79 -7.06
CA ILE A 15 -11.52 10.75 -6.33
C ILE A 15 -10.03 10.63 -6.69
N GLY A 16 -9.61 9.54 -7.34
CA GLY A 16 -8.21 9.33 -7.71
C GLY A 16 -7.62 10.51 -8.48
N THR A 17 -8.37 11.11 -9.39
CA THR A 17 -7.93 12.28 -10.15
C THR A 17 -7.65 13.50 -9.27
N GLU A 18 -8.48 13.73 -8.26
CA GLU A 18 -8.37 14.86 -7.34
C GLU A 18 -7.18 14.68 -6.38
N VAL A 19 -7.06 13.51 -5.76
CA VAL A 19 -6.02 13.25 -4.76
C VAL A 19 -4.63 13.13 -5.38
N VAL A 20 -4.52 12.60 -6.61
CA VAL A 20 -3.26 12.53 -7.37
C VAL A 20 -2.78 13.93 -7.75
N ALA A 21 -3.68 14.82 -8.18
CA ALA A 21 -3.32 16.20 -8.49
C ALA A 21 -2.67 16.90 -7.28
N GLU A 22 -3.22 16.71 -6.08
CA GLU A 22 -2.65 17.27 -4.85
C GLU A 22 -1.33 16.60 -4.46
N GLY A 23 -1.23 15.28 -4.62
CA GLY A 23 0.03 14.56 -4.42
C GLY A 23 1.14 15.08 -5.34
N LEU A 24 0.88 15.24 -6.63
CA LEU A 24 1.84 15.78 -7.59
C LEU A 24 2.22 17.23 -7.29
N LYS A 25 1.29 18.03 -6.78
CA LYS A 25 1.56 19.40 -6.32
C LYS A 25 2.60 19.41 -5.19
N VAL A 26 2.44 18.55 -4.17
CA VAL A 26 3.39 18.41 -3.08
C VAL A 26 4.74 17.91 -3.58
N LEU A 27 4.75 16.90 -4.46
CA LEU A 27 5.98 16.38 -5.06
C LEU A 27 6.73 17.46 -5.85
N SER A 28 6.01 18.26 -6.64
CA SER A 28 6.58 19.37 -7.41
C SER A 28 7.15 20.48 -6.51
N ALA A 29 6.59 20.66 -5.32
CA ALA A 29 7.07 21.64 -4.36
C ALA A 29 8.37 21.19 -3.64
N VAL A 30 8.52 19.91 -3.34
CA VAL A 30 9.69 19.36 -2.63
C VAL A 30 10.85 19.04 -3.57
N ALA A 31 10.58 18.59 -4.80
CA ALA A 31 11.57 18.07 -5.73
C ALA A 31 12.74 19.02 -6.03
N PRO A 32 12.54 20.32 -6.32
CA PRO A 32 13.65 21.22 -6.62
C PRO A 32 14.64 21.37 -5.45
N LYS A 33 14.15 21.35 -4.21
CA LYS A 33 14.98 21.44 -3.01
C LYS A 33 15.80 20.16 -2.75
N ALA A 34 15.30 19.03 -3.22
CA ALA A 34 16.01 17.75 -3.20
C ALA A 34 16.94 17.57 -4.42
N GLY A 35 17.02 18.55 -5.31
CA GLY A 35 17.80 18.42 -6.54
C GLY A 35 17.20 17.42 -7.54
N LEU A 36 15.88 17.24 -7.52
CA LEU A 36 15.15 16.31 -8.37
C LEU A 36 14.42 17.07 -9.49
N ASN A 37 14.33 16.43 -10.65
CA ASN A 37 13.51 16.82 -11.78
C ASN A 37 12.51 15.69 -12.06
N ILE A 38 11.22 15.93 -11.83
CA ILE A 38 10.18 14.90 -11.97
C ILE A 38 9.61 14.99 -13.40
N LEU A 39 9.76 13.91 -14.14
CA LEU A 39 9.26 13.73 -15.50
C LEU A 39 8.03 12.82 -15.47
N THR A 40 6.84 13.40 -15.48
CA THR A 40 5.58 12.63 -15.40
C THR A 40 5.13 12.16 -16.77
N THR A 41 4.57 10.94 -16.81
CA THR A 41 3.86 10.38 -17.97
C THR A 41 2.51 9.85 -17.47
N ASP A 42 1.42 10.40 -18.02
CA ASP A 42 0.07 9.99 -17.65
C ASP A 42 -0.36 8.75 -18.45
N TYR A 43 -0.99 7.80 -17.74
CA TYR A 43 -1.55 6.58 -18.32
C TYR A 43 -3.05 6.50 -18.01
N ASP A 44 -3.86 6.44 -19.06
CA ASP A 44 -5.31 6.28 -18.96
C ASP A 44 -5.65 4.81 -18.72
N LEU A 45 -5.63 4.41 -17.45
CA LEU A 45 -6.04 3.08 -16.99
C LEU A 45 -7.18 3.25 -15.97
N GLY A 46 -8.27 2.51 -16.17
CA GLY A 46 -9.45 2.57 -15.33
C GLY A 46 -10.74 2.41 -16.15
N ALA A 47 -11.85 2.80 -15.55
CA ALA A 47 -13.18 2.65 -16.13
C ALA A 47 -13.36 3.43 -17.43
N ARG A 48 -12.81 4.63 -17.53
CA ARG A 48 -12.90 5.45 -18.74
C ARG A 48 -12.36 4.71 -19.96
N ARG A 49 -11.16 4.16 -19.87
CA ARG A 49 -10.56 3.35 -20.92
C ARG A 49 -11.39 2.11 -21.20
N TYR A 50 -11.73 1.35 -20.15
CA TYR A 50 -12.48 0.12 -20.31
C TYR A 50 -13.82 0.35 -21.03
N ASN A 51 -14.57 1.37 -20.64
CA ASN A 51 -15.85 1.70 -21.25
C ASN A 51 -15.71 2.15 -22.72
N ALA A 52 -14.59 2.79 -23.07
CA ALA A 52 -14.34 3.25 -24.43
C ALA A 52 -13.81 2.15 -25.37
N THR A 53 -13.01 1.22 -24.87
CA THR A 53 -12.25 0.27 -25.69
C THR A 53 -12.48 -1.20 -25.37
N GLY A 54 -13.04 -1.54 -24.21
CA GLY A 54 -13.10 -2.89 -23.66
C GLY A 54 -11.78 -3.42 -23.11
N GLU A 55 -10.71 -2.62 -23.13
CA GLU A 55 -9.38 -3.01 -22.67
C GLU A 55 -9.10 -2.47 -21.27
N THR A 56 -8.51 -3.28 -20.39
CA THR A 56 -8.09 -2.87 -19.05
C THR A 56 -6.62 -2.43 -19.03
N LEU A 57 -5.70 -3.33 -19.35
CA LEU A 57 -4.25 -3.12 -19.32
C LEU A 57 -3.60 -3.69 -20.58
N PRO A 58 -3.30 -2.89 -21.60
CA PRO A 58 -2.61 -3.35 -22.80
C PRO A 58 -1.14 -3.73 -22.51
N ASP A 59 -0.63 -4.76 -23.19
CA ASP A 59 0.77 -5.17 -23.07
C ASP A 59 1.76 -4.05 -23.42
N SER A 60 1.43 -3.19 -24.39
CA SER A 60 2.24 -2.02 -24.76
C SER A 60 2.42 -1.06 -23.58
N VAL A 61 1.36 -0.82 -22.82
CA VAL A 61 1.40 0.04 -21.63
C VAL A 61 2.28 -0.59 -20.54
N VAL A 62 2.20 -1.90 -20.34
CA VAL A 62 3.08 -2.60 -19.39
C VAL A 62 4.55 -2.42 -19.78
N GLN A 63 4.89 -2.51 -21.09
CA GLN A 63 6.27 -2.30 -21.56
C GLN A 63 6.73 -0.86 -21.39
N GLU A 64 5.84 0.11 -21.45
CA GLU A 64 6.17 1.52 -21.19
C GLU A 64 6.34 1.78 -19.70
N LEU A 65 5.46 1.22 -18.85
CA LEU A 65 5.58 1.31 -17.39
C LEU A 65 6.91 0.77 -16.90
N LYS A 66 7.40 -0.34 -17.46
CA LYS A 66 8.71 -0.92 -17.12
C LYS A 66 9.90 0.01 -17.37
N LYS A 67 9.74 1.10 -18.10
CA LYS A 67 10.79 2.10 -18.37
C LYS A 67 10.77 3.27 -17.41
N GLN A 68 9.81 3.30 -16.49
CA GLN A 68 9.66 4.33 -15.47
C GLN A 68 10.46 3.97 -14.21
N ASP A 69 10.74 4.95 -13.37
CA ASP A 69 11.44 4.73 -12.09
C ASP A 69 10.46 4.36 -10.97
N ALA A 70 9.22 4.86 -11.06
CA ALA A 70 8.14 4.56 -10.12
C ALA A 70 6.77 4.81 -10.77
N ILE A 71 5.72 4.30 -10.13
CA ILE A 71 4.32 4.49 -10.50
C ILE A 71 3.58 5.13 -9.33
N LEU A 72 2.86 6.21 -9.58
CA LEU A 72 1.88 6.78 -8.65
C LEU A 72 0.49 6.41 -9.17
N LEU A 73 -0.24 5.65 -8.37
CA LEU A 73 -1.63 5.27 -8.65
C LEU A 73 -2.58 6.03 -7.73
N GLY A 74 -3.68 6.52 -8.27
CA GLY A 74 -4.75 7.14 -7.49
C GLY A 74 -5.73 6.11 -6.94
N ALA A 75 -6.78 5.79 -7.70
CA ALA A 75 -7.76 4.78 -7.32
C ALA A 75 -8.36 4.12 -8.56
N ILE A 76 -8.74 2.86 -8.46
CA ILE A 76 -9.37 2.11 -9.54
C ILE A 76 -10.73 1.59 -9.08
N GLY A 77 -11.73 1.74 -9.93
CA GLY A 77 -13.09 1.25 -9.71
C GLY A 77 -14.14 2.30 -9.97
N ASP A 78 -15.17 1.93 -10.72
CA ASP A 78 -16.30 2.80 -11.06
C ASP A 78 -17.59 1.95 -11.17
N PRO A 79 -18.74 2.45 -10.68
CA PRO A 79 -20.01 1.72 -10.77
C PRO A 79 -20.47 1.37 -12.18
N SER A 80 -19.96 2.05 -13.23
CA SER A 80 -20.25 1.74 -14.62
C SER A 80 -19.59 0.44 -15.11
N VAL A 81 -18.65 -0.10 -14.35
CA VAL A 81 -17.93 -1.35 -14.67
C VAL A 81 -18.30 -2.42 -13.66
N ALA A 82 -18.58 -3.64 -14.12
CA ALA A 82 -18.93 -4.73 -13.22
C ALA A 82 -17.81 -5.01 -12.20
N PRO A 83 -18.15 -5.34 -10.94
CA PRO A 83 -17.20 -5.60 -9.88
C PRO A 83 -16.15 -6.65 -10.26
N GLY A 84 -14.90 -6.39 -9.91
CA GLY A 84 -13.77 -7.30 -10.14
C GLY A 84 -13.13 -7.19 -11.53
N ILE A 85 -13.73 -6.50 -12.51
CA ILE A 85 -13.12 -6.36 -13.85
C ILE A 85 -11.85 -5.51 -13.77
N LEU A 86 -11.92 -4.36 -13.13
CA LEU A 86 -10.79 -3.43 -13.07
C LEU A 86 -9.71 -3.90 -12.06
N GLU A 87 -10.11 -4.46 -10.94
CA GLU A 87 -9.18 -5.04 -9.97
C GLU A 87 -8.36 -6.17 -10.60
N ARG A 88 -9.04 -7.10 -11.28
CA ARG A 88 -8.40 -8.25 -11.95
C ARG A 88 -7.76 -7.88 -13.28
N GLY A 89 -8.18 -6.80 -13.90
CA GLY A 89 -7.70 -6.36 -15.20
C GLY A 89 -6.61 -5.30 -15.15
N VAL A 90 -6.43 -4.57 -14.04
CA VAL A 90 -5.43 -3.52 -13.88
C VAL A 90 -4.55 -3.76 -12.66
N LEU A 91 -5.12 -3.73 -11.43
CA LEU A 91 -4.33 -3.73 -10.20
C LEU A 91 -3.55 -5.02 -9.98
N LEU A 92 -4.22 -6.17 -10.03
CA LEU A 92 -3.56 -7.46 -9.82
C LEU A 92 -2.56 -7.79 -10.93
N PRO A 93 -2.88 -7.58 -12.24
CA PRO A 93 -1.90 -7.78 -13.29
C PRO A 93 -0.65 -6.90 -13.14
N LEU A 94 -0.78 -5.63 -12.74
CA LEU A 94 0.39 -4.78 -12.47
C LEU A 94 1.26 -5.37 -11.37
N ARG A 95 0.67 -5.82 -10.25
CA ARG A 95 1.43 -6.46 -9.16
C ARG A 95 2.18 -7.70 -9.60
N PHE A 96 1.55 -8.56 -10.41
CA PHE A 96 2.17 -9.80 -10.89
C PHE A 96 3.23 -9.55 -11.98
N LEU A 97 2.91 -8.72 -12.98
CA LEU A 97 3.79 -8.47 -14.13
C LEU A 97 5.03 -7.63 -13.78
N LEU A 98 4.95 -6.85 -12.69
CA LEU A 98 6.05 -6.03 -12.17
C LEU A 98 6.67 -6.64 -10.89
N ASP A 99 6.29 -7.87 -10.53
CA ASP A 99 6.78 -8.61 -9.36
C ASP A 99 6.74 -7.82 -8.04
N HIS A 100 5.63 -7.14 -7.79
CA HIS A 100 5.40 -6.37 -6.56
C HIS A 100 5.10 -7.31 -5.38
N HIS A 101 6.07 -8.11 -4.99
CA HIS A 101 5.87 -9.14 -3.97
C HIS A 101 5.82 -8.58 -2.53
N VAL A 102 6.17 -7.31 -2.33
CA VAL A 102 6.02 -6.62 -1.06
C VAL A 102 4.90 -5.59 -1.18
N ASN A 103 3.75 -5.86 -0.58
CA ASN A 103 2.77 -4.82 -0.34
C ASN A 103 3.02 -4.24 1.07
N LEU A 104 3.65 -3.07 1.10
CA LEU A 104 4.06 -2.40 2.34
C LEU A 104 2.98 -1.43 2.79
N ARG A 105 2.49 -1.59 4.03
CA ARG A 105 1.44 -0.76 4.61
C ARG A 105 1.84 -0.25 5.99
N PRO A 106 2.27 1.01 6.12
CA PRO A 106 2.50 1.65 7.42
C PRO A 106 1.19 1.84 8.17
N VAL A 107 1.20 1.54 9.47
CA VAL A 107 0.13 1.82 10.42
C VAL A 107 0.69 2.80 11.44
N LYS A 108 0.44 4.09 11.23
CA LYS A 108 1.01 5.16 12.02
C LYS A 108 -0.06 6.19 12.35
N LEU A 109 -0.33 6.38 13.64
CA LEU A 109 -1.19 7.46 14.10
C LEU A 109 -0.40 8.74 14.20
N PHE A 110 -0.84 9.77 13.48
CA PHE A 110 -0.18 11.08 13.52
C PHE A 110 -0.67 11.92 14.72
N PRO A 111 0.18 12.84 15.24
CA PRO A 111 -0.25 13.83 16.22
C PRO A 111 -1.47 14.63 15.72
N GLY A 112 -2.43 14.88 16.61
CA GLY A 112 -3.69 15.58 16.25
C GLY A 112 -4.78 14.69 15.69
N VAL A 113 -4.46 13.50 15.20
CA VAL A 113 -5.44 12.52 14.71
C VAL A 113 -5.99 11.70 15.88
N GLN A 114 -7.30 11.50 15.89
CA GLN A 114 -7.96 10.68 16.91
C GLN A 114 -8.03 9.21 16.45
N SER A 115 -7.58 8.30 17.31
CA SER A 115 -7.82 6.87 17.14
C SER A 115 -9.17 6.49 17.76
N PRO A 116 -9.92 5.55 17.17
CA PRO A 116 -11.10 4.97 17.83
C PRO A 116 -10.74 4.10 19.05
N VAL A 117 -9.44 3.82 19.24
CA VAL A 117 -8.96 2.99 20.36
C VAL A 117 -8.66 3.89 21.57
N ALA A 118 -9.42 3.70 22.65
CA ALA A 118 -9.24 4.48 23.86
C ALA A 118 -7.84 4.26 24.50
N GLY A 119 -7.21 5.37 24.89
CA GLY A 119 -5.92 5.35 25.60
C GLY A 119 -4.71 4.99 24.73
N LYS A 120 -4.85 4.94 23.41
CA LYS A 120 -3.75 4.72 22.46
C LYS A 120 -3.47 5.99 21.67
N GLY A 121 -2.19 6.32 21.54
CA GLY A 121 -1.70 7.52 20.86
C GLY A 121 -0.63 7.19 19.81
N PRO A 122 0.04 8.22 19.26
CA PRO A 122 1.09 8.07 18.26
C PRO A 122 2.30 7.21 18.70
N LYS A 123 2.50 7.03 20.00
CA LYS A 123 3.57 6.18 20.53
C LYS A 123 3.20 4.71 20.52
N GLU A 124 1.93 4.39 20.67
CA GLU A 124 1.41 3.02 20.72
C GLU A 124 1.06 2.50 19.32
N ILE A 125 0.65 3.38 18.41
CA ILE A 125 0.24 3.00 17.05
C ILE A 125 1.30 3.49 16.05
N ASP A 126 2.38 2.70 15.93
CA ASP A 126 3.45 2.89 14.94
C ASP A 126 4.09 1.54 14.62
N PHE A 127 3.58 0.87 13.61
CA PHE A 127 4.14 -0.37 13.10
C PHE A 127 3.93 -0.46 11.57
N VAL A 128 4.55 -1.44 10.92
CA VAL A 128 4.40 -1.63 9.48
C VAL A 128 4.03 -3.08 9.19
N VAL A 129 3.16 -3.28 8.19
CA VAL A 129 2.79 -4.60 7.71
C VAL A 129 3.44 -4.84 6.35
N CYS A 130 4.25 -5.89 6.26
CA CYS A 130 4.78 -6.47 5.03
C CYS A 130 3.82 -7.59 4.61
N ARG A 131 2.87 -7.27 3.73
CA ARG A 131 1.90 -8.20 3.15
C ARG A 131 2.50 -8.81 1.89
N GLU A 132 2.47 -10.12 1.75
CA GLU A 132 2.82 -10.77 0.49
C GLU A 132 1.88 -10.29 -0.63
N GLY A 133 2.41 -9.93 -1.80
CA GLY A 133 1.67 -9.23 -2.84
C GLY A 133 1.29 -10.05 -4.08
N THR A 134 1.85 -11.26 -4.24
CA THR A 134 1.79 -12.03 -5.51
C THR A 134 1.28 -13.47 -5.40
N GLU A 135 1.01 -13.94 -4.20
CA GLU A 135 0.57 -15.31 -3.92
C GLU A 135 -0.79 -15.34 -3.18
N GLY A 136 -1.09 -16.45 -2.54
CA GLY A 136 -2.32 -16.68 -1.81
C GLY A 136 -3.52 -16.94 -2.74
N PRO A 137 -4.74 -16.63 -2.31
CA PRO A 137 -5.95 -16.79 -3.13
C PRO A 137 -6.05 -15.73 -4.26
N TYR A 138 -5.26 -14.67 -4.21
CA TYR A 138 -5.25 -13.59 -5.21
C TYR A 138 -4.69 -14.03 -6.57
N VAL A 139 -4.03 -15.19 -6.65
CA VAL A 139 -3.58 -15.77 -7.94
C VAL A 139 -4.74 -16.14 -8.87
N GLY A 140 -5.99 -16.18 -8.35
CA GLY A 140 -7.18 -16.47 -9.14
C GLY A 140 -7.28 -17.92 -9.63
N ALA A 141 -6.58 -18.86 -8.97
CA ALA A 141 -6.70 -20.28 -9.27
C ALA A 141 -7.94 -20.86 -8.58
N GLY A 142 -8.84 -21.45 -9.37
CA GLY A 142 -10.08 -22.01 -8.84
C GLY A 142 -11.13 -22.19 -9.92
N GLY A 143 -12.37 -22.43 -9.51
CA GLY A 143 -13.46 -22.57 -10.46
C GLY A 143 -14.75 -23.12 -9.87
N PHE A 144 -15.69 -23.35 -10.76
CA PHE A 144 -17.01 -23.89 -10.43
C PHE A 144 -17.23 -25.26 -11.05
N LEU A 145 -17.83 -26.14 -10.28
CA LEU A 145 -18.46 -27.39 -10.78
C LEU A 145 -19.98 -27.25 -10.60
N ARG A 146 -20.76 -27.59 -11.62
CA ARG A 146 -22.23 -27.52 -11.64
C ARG A 146 -22.80 -26.14 -11.30
N LYS A 147 -22.18 -25.09 -11.84
CA LYS A 147 -22.57 -23.69 -11.59
C LYS A 147 -24.08 -23.47 -11.83
N ASN A 148 -24.72 -22.69 -10.98
CA ASN A 148 -26.15 -22.34 -10.99
C ASN A 148 -27.08 -23.57 -10.75
N THR A 149 -26.63 -24.60 -10.05
CA THR A 149 -27.47 -25.71 -9.58
C THR A 149 -27.42 -25.83 -8.07
N PRO A 150 -28.40 -26.54 -7.44
CA PRO A 150 -28.35 -26.82 -6.00
C PRO A 150 -27.13 -27.65 -5.54
N HIS A 151 -26.39 -28.20 -6.46
CA HIS A 151 -25.19 -29.03 -6.21
C HIS A 151 -23.92 -28.32 -6.72
N GLU A 152 -23.95 -27.00 -6.82
CA GLU A 152 -22.79 -26.19 -7.19
C GLU A 152 -21.66 -26.36 -6.19
N VAL A 153 -20.44 -26.46 -6.71
CA VAL A 153 -19.20 -26.44 -5.92
C VAL A 153 -18.33 -25.32 -6.45
N ALA A 154 -17.86 -24.47 -5.55
CA ALA A 154 -16.84 -23.46 -5.84
C ALA A 154 -15.53 -23.83 -5.14
N THR A 155 -14.41 -23.63 -5.82
CA THR A 155 -13.07 -23.79 -5.25
C THR A 155 -12.25 -22.54 -5.48
N GLU A 156 -11.53 -22.12 -4.44
CA GLU A 156 -10.47 -21.10 -4.49
C GLU A 156 -9.18 -21.72 -3.96
N VAL A 157 -8.10 -21.66 -4.73
CA VAL A 157 -6.82 -22.25 -4.36
C VAL A 157 -5.90 -21.15 -3.82
N SER A 158 -5.40 -21.35 -2.61
CA SER A 158 -4.36 -20.49 -2.04
C SER A 158 -2.98 -21.08 -2.37
N ILE A 159 -2.20 -20.40 -3.19
CA ILE A 159 -0.83 -20.77 -3.53
C ILE A 159 0.12 -20.13 -2.53
N ASN A 160 1.01 -20.94 -1.95
CA ASN A 160 2.03 -20.49 -1.02
C ASN A 160 3.33 -21.20 -1.37
N THR A 161 4.31 -20.49 -1.88
CA THR A 161 5.61 -21.08 -2.20
C THR A 161 6.65 -20.74 -1.15
N ARG A 162 7.67 -21.60 -1.01
CA ARG A 162 8.82 -21.27 -0.18
C ARG A 162 9.51 -20.00 -0.68
N PHE A 163 9.60 -19.83 -1.99
CA PHE A 163 10.21 -18.66 -2.62
C PHE A 163 9.46 -17.37 -2.25
N GLY A 164 8.13 -17.37 -2.40
CA GLY A 164 7.30 -16.18 -2.06
C GLY A 164 7.38 -15.85 -0.58
N ALA A 165 7.21 -16.86 0.31
CA ALA A 165 7.31 -16.64 1.75
C ALA A 165 8.69 -16.11 2.18
N GLU A 166 9.78 -16.70 1.68
CA GLU A 166 11.14 -16.32 2.10
C GLU A 166 11.49 -14.89 1.71
N ARG A 167 11.16 -14.46 0.48
CA ARG A 167 11.51 -13.12 0.00
C ARG A 167 10.79 -12.00 0.74
N ILE A 168 9.50 -12.17 1.08
CA ILE A 168 8.76 -11.17 1.87
C ILE A 168 9.21 -11.17 3.33
N ILE A 169 9.51 -12.32 3.90
CA ILE A 169 10.06 -12.44 5.26
C ILE A 169 11.41 -11.72 5.32
N ARG A 170 12.29 -11.91 4.35
CA ARG A 170 13.59 -11.24 4.28
C ARG A 170 13.43 -9.72 4.24
N ASP A 171 12.54 -9.19 3.40
CA ASP A 171 12.23 -7.75 3.36
C ASP A 171 11.74 -7.24 4.74
N ALA A 172 10.90 -8.02 5.43
CA ALA A 172 10.43 -7.66 6.76
C ALA A 172 11.57 -7.59 7.79
N PHE A 173 12.51 -8.53 7.76
CA PHE A 173 13.69 -8.51 8.64
C PHE A 173 14.61 -7.33 8.33
N GLU A 174 14.87 -7.04 7.06
CA GLU A 174 15.64 -5.86 6.65
C GLU A 174 15.01 -4.55 7.13
N ARG A 175 13.68 -4.44 7.04
CA ARG A 175 12.95 -3.27 7.59
C ARG A 175 13.05 -3.17 9.10
N ALA A 176 12.95 -4.29 9.81
CA ALA A 176 13.06 -4.30 11.26
C ALA A 176 14.41 -3.78 11.77
N THR A 177 15.51 -4.04 11.05
CA THR A 177 16.84 -3.50 11.41
C THR A 177 16.92 -1.97 11.39
N ARG A 178 16.01 -1.31 10.68
CA ARG A 178 15.90 0.15 10.59
C ARG A 178 14.81 0.71 11.50
N ARG A 179 14.17 -0.15 12.30
CA ARG A 179 13.09 0.19 13.23
C ARG A 179 13.45 -0.31 14.65
N ARG A 180 12.56 -0.98 15.33
CA ARG A 180 12.74 -1.44 16.72
C ARG A 180 13.29 -2.86 16.84
N ASN A 181 13.80 -3.43 15.75
CA ASN A 181 14.39 -4.77 15.67
C ASN A 181 13.45 -5.89 16.12
N LYS A 182 12.17 -5.85 15.71
CA LYS A 182 11.22 -6.91 16.01
C LYS A 182 10.38 -7.26 14.78
N VAL A 183 10.26 -8.57 14.48
CA VAL A 183 9.38 -9.10 13.43
C VAL A 183 8.40 -10.08 14.03
N THR A 184 7.12 -9.87 13.77
CA THR A 184 6.05 -10.81 14.13
C THR A 184 5.51 -11.47 12.85
N LEU A 185 5.67 -12.81 12.74
CA LEU A 185 4.95 -13.58 11.74
C LEU A 185 3.49 -13.70 12.15
N VAL A 186 2.58 -13.23 11.33
CA VAL A 186 1.14 -13.44 11.53
C VAL A 186 0.62 -14.43 10.50
N HIS A 187 0.07 -15.54 10.98
CA HIS A 187 -0.47 -16.60 10.11
C HIS A 187 -1.51 -17.45 10.89
N LYS A 188 -2.07 -18.48 10.27
CA LYS A 188 -3.00 -19.43 10.92
C LYS A 188 -2.48 -20.86 10.81
N THR A 189 -1.29 -21.12 11.35
CA THR A 189 -0.56 -22.38 11.20
C THR A 189 -1.28 -23.60 11.77
N ASN A 190 -2.16 -23.39 12.74
CA ASN A 190 -2.96 -24.47 13.35
C ASN A 190 -4.15 -24.92 12.49
N VAL A 191 -4.49 -24.18 11.43
CA VAL A 191 -5.58 -24.50 10.49
C VAL A 191 -5.03 -24.70 9.08
N LEU A 192 -4.23 -23.78 8.59
CA LEU A 192 -3.58 -23.85 7.28
C LEU A 192 -2.24 -24.58 7.42
N VAL A 193 -2.31 -25.87 7.73
CA VAL A 193 -1.15 -26.66 8.16
C VAL A 193 -0.03 -26.73 7.12
N TYR A 194 -0.35 -26.82 5.84
CA TYR A 194 0.67 -26.89 4.79
C TYR A 194 1.28 -25.52 4.47
N ALA A 195 0.47 -24.51 4.23
CA ALA A 195 0.94 -23.15 4.03
C ALA A 195 1.68 -22.63 5.28
N GLY A 196 1.07 -22.85 6.46
CA GLY A 196 1.66 -22.46 7.73
C GLY A 196 3.01 -23.10 8.03
N ASP A 197 3.23 -24.35 7.64
CA ASP A 197 4.53 -25.02 7.77
C ASP A 197 5.59 -24.37 6.86
N VAL A 198 5.24 -24.08 5.60
CA VAL A 198 6.16 -23.38 4.67
C VAL A 198 6.56 -22.02 5.23
N TRP A 199 5.58 -21.23 5.70
CA TRP A 199 5.83 -19.91 6.28
C TRP A 199 6.65 -19.97 7.56
N ALA A 200 6.33 -20.88 8.49
CA ALA A 200 7.05 -21.03 9.75
C ALA A 200 8.50 -21.44 9.53
N ARG A 201 8.76 -22.40 8.65
CA ARG A 201 10.14 -22.83 8.32
C ARG A 201 10.91 -21.71 7.61
N ALA A 202 10.29 -20.99 6.65
CA ALA A 202 10.91 -19.86 6.01
C ALA A 202 11.31 -18.78 7.03
N PHE A 203 10.40 -18.47 7.95
CA PHE A 203 10.63 -17.48 9.00
C PHE A 203 11.78 -17.89 9.94
N ALA A 204 11.78 -19.14 10.40
CA ALA A 204 12.84 -19.66 11.27
C ALA A 204 14.22 -19.69 10.59
N ASP A 205 14.26 -19.94 9.28
CA ASP A 205 15.53 -19.96 8.55
C ASP A 205 16.08 -18.55 8.32
N VAL A 206 15.25 -17.61 7.88
CA VAL A 206 15.67 -16.21 7.70
C VAL A 206 16.07 -15.58 9.04
N ALA A 207 15.37 -15.87 10.13
CA ALA A 207 15.69 -15.36 11.47
C ALA A 207 17.14 -15.65 11.89
N LYS A 208 17.71 -16.78 11.48
CA LYS A 208 19.11 -17.13 11.77
C LYS A 208 20.13 -16.16 11.17
N GLU A 209 19.74 -15.48 10.07
CA GLU A 209 20.58 -14.48 9.40
C GLU A 209 20.54 -13.10 10.07
N TYR A 210 19.55 -12.88 10.95
CA TYR A 210 19.32 -11.60 11.65
C TYR A 210 19.25 -11.78 13.18
N PRO A 211 20.33 -12.24 13.83
CA PRO A 211 20.31 -12.57 15.25
C PRO A 211 20.00 -11.38 16.18
N GLN A 212 20.10 -10.15 15.69
CA GLN A 212 19.77 -8.93 16.42
C GLN A 212 18.27 -8.60 16.41
N VAL A 213 17.45 -9.30 15.59
CA VAL A 213 16.01 -9.04 15.46
C VAL A 213 15.23 -10.01 16.34
N GLU A 214 14.41 -9.46 17.24
CA GLU A 214 13.47 -10.24 18.03
C GLU A 214 12.38 -10.84 17.12
N THR A 215 12.08 -12.11 17.30
CA THR A 215 11.04 -12.82 16.54
C THR A 215 9.85 -13.17 17.41
N ASP A 216 8.65 -13.00 16.86
CA ASP A 216 7.39 -13.37 17.51
C ASP A 216 6.47 -14.04 16.48
N TYR A 217 5.53 -14.84 16.98
CA TYR A 217 4.46 -15.44 16.18
C TYR A 217 3.10 -15.12 16.78
N CYS A 218 2.15 -14.77 15.94
CA CYS A 218 0.79 -14.52 16.38
C CYS A 218 -0.22 -15.14 15.40
N HIS A 219 -1.25 -15.82 15.90
CA HIS A 219 -2.37 -16.21 15.08
C HIS A 219 -3.13 -14.98 14.60
N VAL A 220 -3.61 -15.00 13.34
CA VAL A 220 -4.26 -13.83 12.71
C VAL A 220 -5.47 -13.31 13.46
N ASP A 221 -6.27 -14.19 14.05
CA ASP A 221 -7.41 -13.83 14.90
C ASP A 221 -6.96 -13.10 16.19
N ALA A 222 -5.90 -13.57 16.82
CA ALA A 222 -5.30 -12.89 17.96
C ALA A 222 -4.64 -11.57 17.55
N ALA A 223 -3.97 -11.52 16.41
CA ALA A 223 -3.39 -10.28 15.88
C ALA A 223 -4.46 -9.22 15.63
N SER A 224 -5.63 -9.62 15.10
CA SER A 224 -6.77 -8.70 14.89
C SER A 224 -7.23 -8.06 16.20
N MET A 225 -7.25 -8.82 17.30
CA MET A 225 -7.58 -8.26 18.63
C MET A 225 -6.45 -7.38 19.15
N PHE A 226 -5.17 -7.81 18.99
CA PHE A 226 -4.03 -7.07 19.51
C PHE A 226 -3.76 -5.77 18.76
N PHE A 227 -4.13 -5.64 17.50
CA PHE A 227 -4.07 -4.35 16.78
C PHE A 227 -4.93 -3.29 17.50
N LEU A 228 -6.03 -3.71 18.12
CA LEU A 228 -6.91 -2.83 18.89
C LEU A 228 -6.45 -2.66 20.34
N THR A 229 -6.06 -3.75 21.01
CA THR A 229 -5.83 -3.72 22.46
C THR A 229 -4.38 -3.40 22.85
N ASN A 230 -3.41 -3.86 22.05
CA ASN A 230 -1.97 -3.78 22.32
C ASN A 230 -1.17 -3.53 21.03
N PRO A 231 -1.48 -2.49 20.24
CA PRO A 231 -0.78 -2.22 18.96
C PRO A 231 0.73 -2.00 19.15
N GLU A 232 1.15 -1.48 20.30
CA GLU A 232 2.55 -1.23 20.66
C GLU A 232 3.44 -2.47 20.70
N ARG A 233 2.85 -3.67 20.75
CA ARG A 233 3.61 -4.92 20.68
C ARG A 233 4.23 -5.21 19.31
N PHE A 234 3.68 -4.59 18.26
CA PHE A 234 4.11 -4.80 16.88
C PHE A 234 5.10 -3.73 16.44
N ASP A 235 6.12 -4.14 15.70
CA ASP A 235 7.06 -3.25 14.99
C ASP A 235 6.99 -3.51 13.50
N VAL A 236 7.39 -4.70 13.05
CA VAL A 236 7.18 -5.17 11.69
C VAL A 236 6.36 -6.44 11.74
N VAL A 237 5.25 -6.45 11.05
CA VAL A 237 4.40 -7.64 10.84
C VAL A 237 4.67 -8.17 9.44
N VAL A 238 4.89 -9.48 9.32
CA VAL A 238 4.94 -10.16 8.03
C VAL A 238 3.82 -11.19 7.95
N THR A 239 3.12 -11.25 6.83
CA THR A 239 1.94 -12.13 6.67
C THR A 239 1.65 -12.42 5.20
N ASP A 240 0.82 -13.43 4.95
CA ASP A 240 0.33 -13.76 3.62
C ASP A 240 -0.57 -12.66 3.02
N ASN A 241 -0.94 -12.85 1.78
CA ASN A 241 -1.68 -11.85 1.03
C ASN A 241 -3.07 -11.58 1.63
N LEU A 242 -3.85 -12.62 1.94
CA LEU A 242 -5.22 -12.46 2.42
C LEU A 242 -5.28 -11.88 3.84
N PHE A 243 -4.49 -12.42 4.75
CA PHE A 243 -4.47 -11.91 6.12
C PHE A 243 -3.90 -10.49 6.18
N GLY A 244 -2.91 -10.20 5.33
CA GLY A 244 -2.35 -8.86 5.21
C GLY A 244 -3.39 -7.84 4.75
N ASP A 245 -4.27 -8.20 3.81
CA ASP A 245 -5.35 -7.32 3.37
C ASP A 245 -6.29 -6.96 4.52
N ILE A 246 -6.81 -7.96 5.21
CA ILE A 246 -7.76 -7.78 6.31
C ILE A 246 -7.14 -6.99 7.47
N LEU A 247 -5.93 -7.37 7.88
CA LEU A 247 -5.25 -6.74 9.02
C LEU A 247 -4.90 -5.27 8.76
N THR A 248 -4.54 -4.93 7.53
CA THR A 248 -4.17 -3.55 7.21
C THR A 248 -5.36 -2.60 7.16
N ASP A 249 -6.57 -3.09 6.91
CA ASP A 249 -7.79 -2.28 7.04
C ASP A 249 -8.10 -1.99 8.52
N ILE A 250 -7.89 -2.97 9.41
CA ILE A 250 -7.94 -2.74 10.87
C ILE A 250 -6.86 -1.72 11.26
N GLY A 251 -5.64 -1.87 10.74
CA GLY A 251 -4.55 -0.93 10.95
C GLY A 251 -4.90 0.49 10.52
N ALA A 252 -5.47 0.66 9.33
CA ALA A 252 -5.93 1.95 8.83
C ALA A 252 -7.00 2.57 9.75
N ALA A 253 -7.98 1.76 10.19
CA ALA A 253 -9.04 2.22 11.07
C ALA A 253 -8.50 2.76 12.42
N ILE A 254 -7.56 2.07 13.05
CA ILE A 254 -6.96 2.52 14.32
C ILE A 254 -6.00 3.71 14.16
N ALA A 255 -5.45 3.91 12.97
CA ALA A 255 -4.53 5.01 12.66
C ALA A 255 -5.23 6.29 12.19
N GLY A 256 -6.56 6.37 12.32
CA GLY A 256 -7.34 7.58 12.00
C GLY A 256 -8.15 7.47 10.71
N GLY A 257 -8.18 6.30 10.07
CA GLY A 257 -9.02 6.01 8.92
C GLY A 257 -8.27 5.84 7.61
N ILE A 258 -8.98 5.31 6.63
CA ILE A 258 -8.44 4.94 5.32
C ILE A 258 -7.91 6.13 4.51
N GLY A 259 -8.40 7.36 4.78
CA GLY A 259 -7.92 8.60 4.15
C GLY A 259 -6.50 9.01 4.55
N LEU A 260 -5.91 8.35 5.56
CA LEU A 260 -4.53 8.55 6.01
C LEU A 260 -3.63 7.35 5.71
N ALA A 261 -4.16 6.30 5.09
CA ALA A 261 -3.45 5.05 4.85
C ALA A 261 -2.79 5.02 3.47
N ALA A 262 -1.47 5.01 3.45
CA ALA A 262 -0.66 4.84 2.25
C ALA A 262 -0.25 3.38 2.05
N SER A 263 0.07 3.01 0.81
CA SER A 263 0.53 1.69 0.42
C SER A 263 1.64 1.77 -0.63
N GLY A 264 2.60 0.87 -0.56
CA GLY A 264 3.59 0.63 -1.61
C GLY A 264 3.54 -0.80 -2.09
N ASN A 265 3.36 -1.01 -3.38
CA ASN A 265 3.54 -2.30 -4.03
C ASN A 265 4.97 -2.33 -4.60
N ILE A 266 5.85 -3.06 -3.96
CA ILE A 266 7.28 -2.89 -4.10
C ILE A 266 7.94 -4.13 -4.72
N ASP A 267 8.77 -3.91 -5.73
CA ASP A 267 9.84 -4.79 -6.14
C ASP A 267 11.15 -4.31 -5.48
N PRO A 268 11.59 -4.93 -4.36
CA PRO A 268 12.81 -4.51 -3.66
C PRO A 268 14.07 -4.62 -4.52
N SER A 269 14.06 -5.48 -5.54
CA SER A 269 15.19 -5.63 -6.47
C SER A 269 15.35 -4.42 -7.39
N ARG A 270 14.28 -3.60 -7.52
CA ARG A 270 14.20 -2.46 -8.46
C ARG A 270 14.41 -2.84 -9.92
N THR A 271 14.16 -4.09 -10.27
CA THR A 271 14.17 -4.56 -11.67
C THR A 271 12.97 -3.99 -12.42
N ASN A 272 11.85 -3.81 -11.71
CA ASN A 272 10.67 -3.16 -12.22
C ASN A 272 10.31 -1.93 -11.36
N PRO A 273 9.59 -0.93 -11.92
CA PRO A 273 9.13 0.21 -11.13
C PRO A 273 8.13 -0.24 -10.06
N SER A 274 8.35 0.18 -8.83
CA SER A 274 7.40 0.00 -7.74
C SER A 274 6.23 0.98 -7.85
N MET A 275 5.06 0.58 -7.34
CA MET A 275 3.82 1.35 -7.42
C MET A 275 3.36 1.80 -6.04
N PHE A 276 3.02 3.08 -5.91
CA PHE A 276 2.60 3.71 -4.65
C PHE A 276 1.18 4.26 -4.81
N GLU A 277 0.33 3.97 -3.85
CA GLU A 277 -1.10 4.26 -3.92
C GLU A 277 -1.70 4.51 -2.53
N PRO A 278 -2.75 5.33 -2.39
CA PRO A 278 -3.56 5.33 -1.19
C PRO A 278 -4.31 4.00 -1.06
N VAL A 279 -4.63 3.59 0.18
CA VAL A 279 -5.39 2.35 0.42
C VAL A 279 -6.87 2.52 0.07
N HIS A 280 -7.40 3.75 0.14
CA HIS A 280 -8.80 4.02 -0.19
C HIS A 280 -9.13 3.75 -1.67
N GLY A 281 -10.38 3.37 -1.95
CA GLY A 281 -10.89 3.21 -3.32
C GLY A 281 -11.27 4.55 -3.99
N SER A 282 -12.01 4.44 -5.08
CA SER A 282 -12.40 5.56 -5.94
C SER A 282 -13.48 6.49 -5.37
N ALA A 283 -14.20 6.08 -4.33
CA ALA A 283 -15.26 6.84 -3.65
C ALA A 283 -16.14 7.67 -4.61
N PRO A 284 -16.85 7.01 -5.54
CA PRO A 284 -17.57 7.68 -6.63
C PRO A 284 -18.63 8.67 -6.11
N ASP A 285 -19.15 8.45 -4.90
CA ASP A 285 -20.18 9.29 -4.29
C ASP A 285 -19.72 10.73 -4.02
N ILE A 286 -18.41 10.94 -3.84
CA ILE A 286 -17.83 12.26 -3.55
C ILE A 286 -16.88 12.75 -4.65
N ALA A 287 -16.72 11.99 -5.73
CA ALA A 287 -15.86 12.37 -6.87
C ALA A 287 -16.27 13.72 -7.47
N GLY A 288 -15.30 14.56 -7.78
CA GLY A 288 -15.50 15.89 -8.35
C GLY A 288 -16.04 16.94 -7.36
N GLN A 289 -16.20 16.58 -6.06
CA GLN A 289 -16.75 17.50 -5.07
C GLN A 289 -15.68 18.22 -4.24
N GLY A 290 -14.39 17.91 -4.44
CA GLY A 290 -13.30 18.48 -3.69
C GLY A 290 -13.35 18.18 -2.17
N LYS A 291 -13.92 17.04 -1.80
CA LYS A 291 -14.10 16.61 -0.39
C LYS A 291 -13.12 15.54 0.06
N ALA A 292 -12.50 14.83 -0.88
CA ALA A 292 -11.56 13.76 -0.58
C ALA A 292 -10.33 14.31 0.16
N ASP A 293 -9.90 13.62 1.22
CA ASP A 293 -8.64 13.96 1.89
C ASP A 293 -7.46 13.40 1.06
N PRO A 294 -6.53 14.24 0.55
CA PRO A 294 -5.43 13.79 -0.27
C PRO A 294 -4.25 13.26 0.54
N THR A 295 -4.34 13.23 1.88
CA THR A 295 -3.23 12.92 2.78
C THR A 295 -2.67 11.52 2.52
N ALA A 296 -3.52 10.51 2.26
CA ALA A 296 -3.06 9.16 1.94
C ALA A 296 -2.20 9.12 0.66
N THR A 297 -2.58 9.84 -0.38
CA THR A 297 -1.79 9.96 -1.63
C THR A 297 -0.49 10.71 -1.39
N ILE A 298 -0.50 11.77 -0.58
CA ILE A 298 0.72 12.51 -0.21
C ILE A 298 1.67 11.62 0.61
N LEU A 299 1.14 10.78 1.52
CA LEU A 299 1.94 9.80 2.25
C LEU A 299 2.46 8.66 1.33
N SER A 300 1.72 8.33 0.26
CA SER A 300 2.22 7.41 -0.77
C SER A 300 3.43 8.01 -1.52
N ILE A 301 3.46 9.33 -1.73
CA ILE A 301 4.63 10.03 -2.26
C ILE A 301 5.80 10.01 -1.26
N VAL A 302 5.55 10.10 0.05
CA VAL A 302 6.60 9.88 1.05
C VAL A 302 7.26 8.51 0.86
N MET A 303 6.45 7.45 0.72
CA MET A 303 6.96 6.10 0.48
C MET A 303 7.71 5.98 -0.86
N LEU A 304 7.22 6.64 -1.91
CA LEU A 304 7.87 6.69 -3.22
C LEU A 304 9.24 7.34 -3.14
N LEU A 305 9.34 8.49 -2.52
CA LEU A 305 10.61 9.22 -2.34
C LEU A 305 11.62 8.40 -1.52
N ASP A 306 11.18 7.81 -0.41
CA ASP A 306 12.05 6.95 0.41
C ASP A 306 12.52 5.72 -0.38
N HIS A 307 11.65 5.08 -1.14
CA HIS A 307 12.01 3.95 -2.02
C HIS A 307 13.04 4.35 -3.07
N LEU A 308 12.96 5.55 -3.64
CA LEU A 308 13.94 6.05 -4.62
C LEU A 308 15.27 6.51 -3.99
N GLY A 309 15.37 6.44 -2.66
CA GLY A 309 16.57 6.82 -1.90
C GLY A 309 16.62 8.31 -1.54
N GLU A 310 15.52 9.02 -1.71
CA GLU A 310 15.37 10.45 -1.41
C GLU A 310 14.78 10.66 -0.01
N SER A 311 15.38 10.01 0.99
CA SER A 311 14.83 9.93 2.36
C SER A 311 14.71 11.29 3.05
N ASP A 312 15.58 12.26 2.74
CA ASP A 312 15.47 13.62 3.30
C ASP A 312 14.23 14.34 2.76
N ALA A 313 13.95 14.20 1.46
CA ALA A 313 12.74 14.74 0.84
C ALA A 313 11.49 14.05 1.38
N ALA A 314 11.52 12.71 1.51
CA ALA A 314 10.45 11.94 2.13
C ALA A 314 10.13 12.42 3.55
N LYS A 315 11.16 12.58 4.38
CA LYS A 315 11.02 13.06 5.76
C LYS A 315 10.46 14.48 5.82
N LYS A 316 10.87 15.37 4.91
CA LYS A 316 10.35 16.72 4.83
C LYS A 316 8.85 16.74 4.54
N VAL A 317 8.38 15.94 3.58
CA VAL A 317 6.95 15.80 3.27
C VAL A 317 6.19 15.17 4.45
N GLU A 318 6.72 14.12 5.06
CA GLU A 318 6.07 13.48 6.23
C GLU A 318 5.94 14.45 7.41
N THR A 319 6.96 15.26 7.66
CA THR A 319 6.91 16.29 8.71
C THR A 319 5.83 17.32 8.42
N ALA A 320 5.75 17.84 7.20
CA ALA A 320 4.71 18.77 6.79
C ALA A 320 3.29 18.19 6.93
N VAL A 321 3.11 16.90 6.59
CA VAL A 321 1.84 16.18 6.82
C VAL A 321 1.53 16.11 8.31
N ALA A 322 2.50 15.75 9.15
CA ALA A 322 2.30 15.62 10.59
C ALA A 322 1.93 16.97 11.24
N GLU A 323 2.58 18.06 10.83
CA GLU A 323 2.29 19.41 11.30
C GLU A 323 0.90 19.90 10.85
N ASP A 324 0.53 19.61 9.60
CA ASP A 324 -0.79 19.94 9.09
C ASP A 324 -1.89 19.17 9.85
N LEU A 325 -1.72 17.88 10.08
CA LEU A 325 -2.67 17.07 10.83
C LEU A 325 -2.80 17.52 12.29
N ALA A 326 -1.69 17.89 12.92
CA ALA A 326 -1.67 18.38 14.31
C ALA A 326 -2.38 19.72 14.50
N THR A 327 -2.41 20.57 13.47
CA THR A 327 -2.99 21.91 13.52
C THR A 327 -4.30 22.05 12.74
N ARG A 328 -4.69 21.02 12.01
CA ARG A 328 -5.86 21.01 11.15
C ARG A 328 -7.14 21.25 11.96
N SER A 329 -7.88 22.28 11.61
CA SER A 329 -9.17 22.62 12.23
C SER A 329 -10.25 22.80 11.17
N GLY A 330 -11.48 22.39 11.49
CA GLY A 330 -12.63 22.47 10.59
C GLY A 330 -12.53 21.57 9.35
N VAL A 331 -13.51 21.71 8.45
CA VAL A 331 -13.55 20.98 7.19
C VAL A 331 -12.80 21.77 6.13
N ARG A 332 -11.82 21.17 5.48
CA ARG A 332 -11.08 21.74 4.35
C ARG A 332 -11.34 20.95 3.08
N SER A 333 -11.27 21.63 1.94
CA SER A 333 -11.34 20.95 0.64
C SER A 333 -10.05 20.19 0.33
N THR A 334 -10.14 19.27 -0.63
CA THR A 334 -9.00 18.52 -1.17
C THR A 334 -7.83 19.43 -1.53
N SER A 335 -8.11 20.50 -2.28
CA SER A 335 -7.10 21.48 -2.70
C SER A 335 -6.52 22.29 -1.54
N GLN A 336 -7.34 22.70 -0.57
CA GLN A 336 -6.84 23.45 0.59
C GLN A 336 -5.86 22.63 1.44
N ILE A 337 -6.06 21.32 1.53
CA ILE A 337 -5.12 20.42 2.24
C ILE A 337 -3.82 20.31 1.44
N GLY A 338 -3.90 20.04 0.14
CA GLY A 338 -2.72 19.92 -0.72
C GLY A 338 -1.92 21.23 -0.78
N ASP A 339 -2.58 22.37 -0.90
CA ASP A 339 -1.93 23.70 -0.91
C ASP A 339 -1.18 23.98 0.39
N ALA A 340 -1.78 23.65 1.54
CA ALA A 340 -1.14 23.85 2.84
C ALA A 340 0.15 23.03 2.97
N ILE A 341 0.08 21.72 2.64
CA ILE A 341 1.24 20.82 2.71
C ILE A 341 2.30 21.22 1.67
N ALA A 342 1.91 21.54 0.42
CA ALA A 342 2.83 22.01 -0.62
C ALA A 342 3.55 23.29 -0.21
N SER A 343 2.85 24.25 0.40
CA SER A 343 3.45 25.47 0.92
C SER A 343 4.44 25.21 2.04
N ALA A 344 4.14 24.27 2.95
CA ALA A 344 5.03 23.90 4.04
C ALA A 344 6.34 23.27 3.54
N VAL A 345 6.30 22.41 2.54
CA VAL A 345 7.49 21.78 1.96
C VAL A 345 8.28 22.73 1.05
N ALA A 346 7.63 23.76 0.50
CA ALA A 346 8.29 24.78 -0.33
C ALA A 346 9.12 25.76 0.51
N ASN A 347 8.85 25.91 1.78
CA ASN A 347 9.60 26.75 2.73
C ASN A 347 10.72 25.96 3.41
#